data_b5d07d7151918e870a0d128e1da33dc4
#
_entry.id   b5d07d7151918e870a0d128e1da33dc4
#
_cell.length_a   1.000
_cell.length_b   1.000
_cell.length_c   1.000
_cell.angle_alpha   90.00
_cell.angle_beta   90.00
_cell.angle_gamma   90.00
#
_symmetry.space_group_name_H-M   'P 1'
#
loop_
_entity.id
_entity.type
_entity.pdbx_description
1 polymer ?
#
loop_
_entity_poly.entity_id
_entity_poly.type
_entity_poly.pdbx_seq_one_letter_code
_entity_poly.pdbx_strand_id
1 'polypeptide(L)'
;MRETTVENGKVRGIPCGWPSITAYYGIPYAAPPVGELRWKAPQSAADWEGVRDCARASAKCPQLGVASPFFIREFYPCEEEMSEDCLYLNVWTPAQSTDEKLPVIFWIHGGAFMTGYGHSAHFDGEHFARQGVILVTINYRLNIFGWMVSKELDVENEKGISGNYGLLDQ
;
A
#
# COMPACT_ATOMS: atom_id res chain seq x y z
N MET A 1 -20.63 -3.11 -4.60
CA MET A 1 -20.47 -1.76 -5.23
C MET A 1 -19.07 -1.69 -5.82
N ARG A 2 -18.92 -1.23 -7.08
CA ARG A 2 -17.60 -1.20 -7.77
C ARG A 2 -17.02 0.19 -7.93
N GLU A 3 -17.85 1.21 -7.86
CA GLU A 3 -17.41 2.60 -7.80
C GLU A 3 -17.77 3.21 -6.46
N THR A 4 -16.84 3.93 -5.88
CA THR A 4 -17.04 4.66 -4.63
C THR A 4 -16.20 5.93 -4.63
N THR A 5 -16.53 6.86 -3.73
CA THR A 5 -15.76 8.08 -3.52
C THR A 5 -14.92 7.91 -2.26
N VAL A 6 -13.64 8.19 -2.39
CA VAL A 6 -12.67 8.30 -1.30
C VAL A 6 -12.27 9.77 -1.14
N GLU A 7 -11.42 10.09 -0.17
CA GLU A 7 -11.02 11.45 0.14
C GLU A 7 -10.55 12.24 -1.10
N ASN A 8 -9.72 11.63 -1.94
CA ASN A 8 -9.05 12.31 -3.06
C ASN A 8 -9.78 12.17 -4.40
N GLY A 9 -10.90 11.45 -4.48
CA GLY A 9 -11.66 11.31 -5.73
C GLY A 9 -12.46 10.02 -5.82
N LYS A 10 -12.89 9.67 -7.04
CA LYS A 10 -13.63 8.41 -7.28
C LYS A 10 -12.68 7.30 -7.68
N VAL A 11 -12.97 6.10 -7.19
CA VAL A 11 -12.24 4.87 -7.54
C VAL A 11 -13.17 3.81 -8.08
N ARG A 12 -12.67 2.98 -9.01
CA ARG A 12 -13.36 1.82 -9.54
C ARG A 12 -12.53 0.57 -9.26
N GLY A 13 -13.11 -0.38 -8.52
CA GLY A 13 -12.55 -1.70 -8.26
C GLY A 13 -13.03 -2.76 -9.25
N ILE A 14 -12.50 -3.95 -9.09
CA ILE A 14 -12.84 -5.13 -9.87
C ILE A 14 -13.52 -6.20 -9.00
N PRO A 15 -14.32 -7.11 -9.59
CA PRO A 15 -14.77 -8.28 -8.88
C PRO A 15 -13.58 -9.20 -8.58
N CYS A 16 -13.56 -9.80 -7.40
CA CYS A 16 -12.68 -10.93 -7.08
C CYS A 16 -13.22 -12.24 -7.67
N GLY A 17 -12.59 -13.36 -7.33
CA GLY A 17 -13.10 -14.70 -7.64
C GLY A 17 -14.56 -14.90 -7.18
N TRP A 18 -14.98 -14.23 -6.10
CA TRP A 18 -16.35 -14.16 -5.66
C TRP A 18 -17.03 -12.87 -6.14
N PRO A 19 -18.06 -12.93 -7.01
CA PRO A 19 -18.59 -11.75 -7.71
C PRO A 19 -19.18 -10.64 -6.83
N SER A 20 -19.61 -10.97 -5.59
CA SER A 20 -20.14 -9.99 -4.63
C SER A 20 -19.04 -9.19 -3.93
N ILE A 21 -17.78 -9.61 -4.03
CA ILE A 21 -16.65 -8.95 -3.41
C ILE A 21 -15.98 -8.06 -4.44
N THR A 22 -15.65 -6.84 -4.02
CA THR A 22 -14.90 -5.89 -4.82
C THR A 22 -13.50 -5.74 -4.25
N ALA A 23 -12.49 -5.85 -5.11
CA ALA A 23 -11.12 -5.48 -4.80
C ALA A 23 -10.78 -4.15 -5.46
N TYR A 24 -10.10 -3.30 -4.72
CA TYR A 24 -9.49 -2.06 -5.18
C TYR A 24 -7.99 -2.20 -4.96
N TYR A 25 -7.21 -2.09 -6.00
CA TYR A 25 -5.76 -2.14 -5.95
C TYR A 25 -5.14 -0.78 -6.27
N GLY A 26 -4.06 -0.43 -5.59
CA GLY A 26 -3.26 0.74 -5.93
C GLY A 26 -3.97 2.07 -5.71
N ILE A 27 -4.70 2.22 -4.60
CA ILE A 27 -5.22 3.52 -4.16
C ILE A 27 -4.07 4.29 -3.49
N PRO A 28 -3.66 5.47 -3.99
CA PRO A 28 -2.63 6.27 -3.33
C PRO A 28 -3.17 6.81 -2.00
N TYR A 29 -2.41 6.66 -0.93
CA TYR A 29 -2.74 7.22 0.37
C TYR A 29 -1.80 8.37 0.77
N ALA A 30 -0.71 8.55 0.02
CA ALA A 30 0.23 9.65 0.17
C ALA A 30 0.80 10.05 -1.20
N ALA A 31 1.38 11.25 -1.26
CA ALA A 31 2.13 11.70 -2.42
C ALA A 31 3.35 10.80 -2.67
N PRO A 32 3.77 10.56 -3.93
CA PRO A 32 4.95 9.80 -4.24
C PRO A 32 6.19 10.35 -3.50
N PRO A 33 6.89 9.54 -2.69
CA PRO A 33 8.05 10.00 -1.91
C PRO A 33 9.32 10.02 -2.76
N VAL A 34 9.29 10.76 -3.86
CA VAL A 34 10.36 10.85 -4.87
C VAL A 34 10.97 12.25 -4.90
N GLY A 35 12.17 12.37 -5.43
CA GLY A 35 12.85 13.68 -5.57
C GLY A 35 12.94 14.41 -4.24
N GLU A 36 12.38 15.62 -4.17
CA GLU A 36 12.38 16.45 -2.96
C GLU A 36 11.59 15.87 -1.79
N LEU A 37 10.70 14.92 -2.03
CA LEU A 37 9.93 14.22 -0.99
C LEU A 37 10.60 12.95 -0.48
N ARG A 38 11.72 12.52 -1.10
CA ARG A 38 12.50 11.40 -0.58
C ARG A 38 13.04 11.76 0.81
N TRP A 39 12.93 10.85 1.75
CA TRP A 39 13.30 11.04 3.16
C TRP A 39 12.61 12.24 3.84
N LYS A 40 11.38 12.51 3.43
CA LYS A 40 10.46 13.42 4.13
C LYS A 40 9.29 12.62 4.72
N ALA A 41 8.61 13.23 5.68
CA ALA A 41 7.33 12.70 6.16
C ALA A 41 6.35 12.56 4.99
N PRO A 42 5.46 11.55 4.99
CA PRO A 42 4.47 11.40 3.92
C PRO A 42 3.60 12.66 3.83
N GLN A 43 3.33 13.08 2.61
CA GLN A 43 2.45 14.20 2.29
C GLN A 43 1.13 13.68 1.75
N SER A 44 0.06 14.46 1.86
CA SER A 44 -1.26 14.08 1.34
C SER A 44 -1.19 13.74 -0.15
N ALA A 45 -1.90 12.68 -0.53
CA ALA A 45 -2.06 12.34 -1.94
C ALA A 45 -2.78 13.48 -2.67
N ALA A 46 -2.45 13.66 -3.94
CA ALA A 46 -3.15 14.62 -4.77
C ALA A 46 -4.58 14.16 -5.10
N ASP A 47 -5.49 15.10 -5.19
CA ASP A 47 -6.83 14.83 -5.70
C ASP A 47 -6.78 14.53 -7.21
N TRP A 48 -7.72 13.72 -7.69
CA TRP A 48 -7.85 13.42 -9.10
C TRP A 48 -9.27 13.64 -9.62
N GLU A 49 -9.35 14.03 -10.88
CA GLU A 49 -10.62 14.14 -11.58
C GLU A 49 -11.04 12.81 -12.20
N GLY A 50 -12.34 12.64 -12.39
CA GLY A 50 -12.89 11.41 -13.01
C GLY A 50 -12.87 10.21 -12.07
N VAL A 51 -12.75 9.03 -12.65
CA VAL A 51 -12.73 7.75 -11.93
C VAL A 51 -11.38 7.08 -12.12
N ARG A 52 -10.64 6.90 -11.03
CA ARG A 52 -9.39 6.15 -11.01
C ARG A 52 -9.67 4.65 -11.10
N ASP A 53 -9.10 4.00 -12.09
CA ASP A 53 -9.20 2.54 -12.23
C ASP A 53 -8.23 1.85 -11.26
N CYS A 54 -8.77 1.11 -10.31
CA CYS A 54 -8.05 0.38 -9.28
C CYS A 54 -8.06 -1.14 -9.53
N ALA A 55 -7.82 -1.53 -10.78
CA ALA A 55 -7.81 -2.92 -11.22
C ALA A 55 -6.44 -3.61 -11.06
N ARG A 56 -5.37 -2.88 -10.78
CA ARG A 56 -4.00 -3.40 -10.69
C ARG A 56 -3.29 -2.85 -9.47
N ALA A 57 -2.48 -3.70 -8.85
CA ALA A 57 -1.59 -3.27 -7.77
C ALA A 57 -0.55 -2.26 -8.29
N SER A 58 -0.09 -1.41 -7.38
CA SER A 58 1.02 -0.48 -7.60
C SER A 58 2.37 -1.19 -7.53
N ALA A 59 3.44 -0.48 -7.85
CA ALA A 59 4.79 -0.93 -7.56
C ALA A 59 5.00 -1.13 -6.05
N LYS A 60 5.87 -2.06 -5.69
CA LYS A 60 6.38 -2.22 -4.32
C LYS A 60 7.57 -1.30 -4.07
N CYS A 61 7.85 -0.99 -2.80
CA CYS A 61 9.05 -0.25 -2.42
C CYS A 61 10.31 -0.97 -2.91
N PRO A 62 11.34 -0.25 -3.39
CA PRO A 62 12.61 -0.86 -3.80
C PRO A 62 13.20 -1.67 -2.66
N GLN A 63 13.55 -2.91 -2.93
CA GLN A 63 14.02 -3.87 -1.94
C GLN A 63 14.93 -4.92 -2.58
N LEU A 64 15.83 -5.47 -1.81
CA LEU A 64 16.64 -6.60 -2.26
C LEU A 64 15.78 -7.87 -2.29
N GLY A 65 16.02 -8.72 -3.27
CA GLY A 65 15.36 -10.02 -3.35
C GLY A 65 15.68 -10.89 -2.13
N VAL A 66 14.77 -11.78 -1.78
CA VAL A 66 15.00 -12.78 -0.73
C VAL A 66 16.04 -13.79 -1.24
N ALA A 67 17.11 -14.03 -0.46
CA ALA A 67 18.22 -14.90 -0.89
C ALA A 67 17.86 -16.39 -0.99
N SER A 68 16.73 -16.83 -0.42
CA SER A 68 16.34 -18.25 -0.41
C SER A 68 15.48 -18.60 -1.63
N PRO A 69 15.93 -19.54 -2.49
CA PRO A 69 15.11 -20.04 -3.61
C PRO A 69 13.76 -20.64 -3.17
N PHE A 70 13.70 -21.22 -1.98
CA PHE A 70 12.46 -21.72 -1.40
C PHE A 70 11.47 -20.57 -1.16
N PHE A 71 11.90 -19.50 -0.49
CA PHE A 71 11.04 -18.35 -0.24
C PHE A 71 10.59 -17.65 -1.52
N ILE A 72 11.47 -17.51 -2.50
CA ILE A 72 11.11 -16.94 -3.81
C ILE A 72 9.99 -17.75 -4.43
N ARG A 73 10.14 -19.07 -4.51
CA ARG A 73 9.16 -19.95 -5.17
C ARG A 73 7.82 -20.00 -4.43
N GLU A 74 7.85 -20.07 -3.11
CA GLU A 74 6.63 -20.31 -2.32
C GLU A 74 5.89 -19.00 -1.96
N PHE A 75 6.62 -17.88 -1.77
CA PHE A 75 6.05 -16.64 -1.25
C PHE A 75 6.12 -15.46 -2.22
N TYR A 76 6.98 -15.51 -3.22
CA TYR A 76 7.16 -14.41 -4.17
C TYR A 76 7.28 -14.94 -5.61
N PRO A 77 6.28 -15.70 -6.09
CA PRO A 77 6.39 -16.40 -7.39
C PRO A 77 6.40 -15.47 -8.60
N CYS A 78 6.06 -14.20 -8.40
CA CYS A 78 6.00 -13.20 -9.46
C CYS A 78 7.05 -12.10 -9.23
N GLU A 79 7.63 -11.62 -10.32
CA GLU A 79 8.40 -10.39 -10.30
C GLU A 79 7.45 -9.20 -10.27
N GLU A 80 7.49 -8.44 -9.20
CA GLU A 80 6.70 -7.22 -9.03
C GLU A 80 7.56 -6.00 -9.34
N GLU A 81 6.99 -5.03 -10.04
CA GLU A 81 7.65 -3.76 -10.31
C GLU A 81 8.05 -3.05 -9.00
N MET A 82 9.22 -2.44 -8.99
CA MET A 82 9.73 -1.66 -7.88
C MET A 82 9.80 -0.18 -8.24
N SER A 83 9.31 0.67 -7.34
CA SER A 83 9.41 2.12 -7.50
C SER A 83 9.46 2.78 -6.12
N GLU A 84 10.11 3.93 -6.02
CA GLU A 84 9.96 4.78 -4.85
C GLU A 84 8.52 5.34 -4.72
N ASP A 85 7.82 5.50 -5.85
CA ASP A 85 6.38 5.76 -5.88
C ASP A 85 5.63 4.45 -5.51
N CYS A 86 5.55 4.17 -4.22
CA CYS A 86 5.03 2.91 -3.67
C CYS A 86 3.97 3.08 -2.57
N LEU A 87 3.61 4.31 -2.18
CA LEU A 87 2.69 4.57 -1.07
C LEU A 87 1.23 4.39 -1.48
N TYR A 88 0.85 3.13 -1.62
CA TYR A 88 -0.47 2.70 -2.07
C TYR A 88 -1.05 1.67 -1.12
N LEU A 89 -2.36 1.63 -1.06
CA LEU A 89 -3.12 0.63 -0.34
C LEU A 89 -4.04 -0.18 -1.27
N ASN A 90 -4.47 -1.33 -0.79
CA ASN A 90 -5.43 -2.19 -1.46
C ASN A 90 -6.58 -2.48 -0.49
N VAL A 91 -7.78 -2.66 -1.02
CA VAL A 91 -9.00 -2.89 -0.24
C VAL A 91 -9.79 -4.03 -0.84
N TRP A 92 -10.22 -4.98 -0.02
CA TRP A 92 -11.22 -6.00 -0.38
C TRP A 92 -12.44 -5.78 0.49
N THR A 93 -13.61 -5.66 -0.15
CA THR A 93 -14.85 -5.36 0.56
C THR A 93 -16.05 -6.13 0.00
N PRO A 94 -16.91 -6.68 0.86
CA PRO A 94 -18.20 -7.22 0.46
C PRO A 94 -19.29 -6.16 0.40
N ALA A 95 -19.04 -4.92 0.86
CA ALA A 95 -20.03 -3.87 0.94
C ALA A 95 -20.66 -3.55 -0.41
N GLN A 96 -21.97 -3.40 -0.44
CA GLN A 96 -22.74 -3.03 -1.62
C GLN A 96 -23.17 -1.57 -1.59
N SER A 97 -23.06 -0.90 -0.43
CA SER A 97 -23.30 0.53 -0.26
C SER A 97 -22.27 1.15 0.68
N THR A 98 -22.18 2.48 0.67
CA THR A 98 -21.31 3.26 1.57
C THR A 98 -21.84 3.33 3.00
N ASP A 99 -23.08 2.93 3.24
CA ASP A 99 -23.72 3.00 4.57
C ASP A 99 -23.45 1.75 5.41
N GLU A 100 -22.90 0.71 4.80
CA GLU A 100 -22.52 -0.52 5.50
C GLU A 100 -21.26 -0.28 6.33
N LYS A 101 -21.43 -0.27 7.65
CA LYS A 101 -20.31 -0.11 8.61
C LYS A 101 -19.74 -1.47 9.00
N LEU A 102 -19.00 -2.06 8.08
CA LEU A 102 -18.36 -3.35 8.30
C LEU A 102 -17.07 -3.21 9.12
N PRO A 103 -16.70 -4.25 9.88
CA PRO A 103 -15.41 -4.27 10.56
C PRO A 103 -14.26 -4.22 9.54
N VAL A 104 -13.17 -3.52 9.89
CA VAL A 104 -11.99 -3.34 9.06
C VAL A 104 -10.79 -4.00 9.73
N ILE A 105 -10.07 -4.83 9.00
CA ILE A 105 -8.74 -5.29 9.34
C ILE A 105 -7.76 -4.47 8.51
N PHE A 106 -6.83 -3.80 9.19
CA PHE A 106 -5.74 -3.08 8.56
C PHE A 106 -4.46 -3.92 8.69
N TRP A 107 -3.90 -4.33 7.55
CA TRP A 107 -2.75 -5.20 7.49
C TRP A 107 -1.48 -4.45 7.12
N ILE A 108 -0.51 -4.50 8.00
CA ILE A 108 0.85 -4.00 7.78
C ILE A 108 1.74 -5.22 7.60
N HIS A 109 2.31 -5.38 6.39
CA HIS A 109 3.10 -6.56 6.08
C HIS A 109 4.42 -6.60 6.87
N GLY A 110 4.88 -7.82 7.15
CA GLY A 110 6.18 -8.06 7.74
C GLY A 110 7.33 -7.97 6.73
N GLY A 111 8.54 -8.35 7.16
CA GLY A 111 9.74 -8.36 6.31
C GLY A 111 10.91 -7.59 6.93
N ALA A 112 10.87 -7.38 8.26
CA ALA A 112 11.92 -6.72 9.05
C ALA A 112 12.30 -5.34 8.49
N PHE A 113 11.35 -4.60 7.96
CA PHE A 113 11.53 -3.30 7.32
C PHE A 113 12.42 -3.30 6.07
N MET A 114 12.78 -4.48 5.59
CA MET A 114 13.71 -4.68 4.47
C MET A 114 13.01 -5.16 3.21
N THR A 115 11.94 -5.95 3.36
CA THR A 115 11.23 -6.60 2.26
C THR A 115 9.73 -6.67 2.52
N GLY A 116 8.96 -7.02 1.48
CA GLY A 116 7.52 -7.21 1.57
C GLY A 116 6.72 -6.16 0.81
N TYR A 117 5.45 -6.43 0.64
CA TYR A 117 4.49 -5.53 -0.02
C TYR A 117 3.06 -5.99 0.26
N GLY A 118 2.11 -5.06 0.23
CA GLY A 118 0.72 -5.29 0.65
C GLY A 118 -0.13 -6.11 -0.33
N HIS A 119 0.28 -6.22 -1.59
CA HIS A 119 -0.45 -6.96 -2.63
C HIS A 119 0.13 -8.35 -2.91
N SER A 120 0.96 -8.89 -2.01
CA SER A 120 1.38 -10.28 -2.10
C SER A 120 0.16 -11.21 -2.10
N ALA A 121 0.21 -12.26 -2.93
CA ALA A 121 -0.87 -13.25 -3.04
C ALA A 121 -1.27 -13.87 -1.70
N HIS A 122 -0.35 -13.90 -0.71
CA HIS A 122 -0.63 -14.39 0.64
C HIS A 122 -1.53 -13.46 1.46
N PHE A 123 -1.67 -12.21 1.02
CA PHE A 123 -2.47 -11.19 1.69
C PHE A 123 -3.75 -10.87 0.92
N ASP A 124 -4.17 -11.78 0.01
CA ASP A 124 -5.44 -11.63 -0.68
C ASP A 124 -6.60 -11.60 0.31
N GLY A 125 -7.38 -10.52 0.24
CA GLY A 125 -8.44 -10.23 1.21
C GLY A 125 -9.78 -10.88 0.91
N GLU A 126 -9.92 -11.64 -0.18
CA GLU A 126 -11.21 -12.23 -0.56
C GLU A 126 -11.83 -13.08 0.54
N HIS A 127 -11.00 -13.89 1.21
CA HIS A 127 -11.49 -14.76 2.29
C HIS A 127 -12.02 -13.99 3.50
N PHE A 128 -11.38 -12.87 3.87
CA PHE A 128 -11.88 -11.98 4.92
C PHE A 128 -13.18 -11.30 4.49
N ALA A 129 -13.22 -10.81 3.26
CA ALA A 129 -14.40 -10.15 2.71
C ALA A 129 -15.61 -11.11 2.65
N ARG A 130 -15.41 -12.39 2.36
CA ARG A 130 -16.45 -13.42 2.42
C ARG A 130 -17.02 -13.63 3.83
N GLN A 131 -16.29 -13.26 4.87
CA GLN A 131 -16.75 -13.29 6.26
C GLN A 131 -17.38 -11.96 6.73
N GLY A 132 -17.61 -11.02 5.81
CA GLY A 132 -18.20 -9.71 6.13
C GLY A 132 -17.21 -8.68 6.68
N VAL A 133 -15.92 -8.87 6.46
CA VAL A 133 -14.86 -8.00 6.96
C VAL A 133 -14.19 -7.29 5.77
N ILE A 134 -13.89 -6.00 5.92
CA ILE A 134 -13.06 -5.27 4.96
C ILE A 134 -11.59 -5.52 5.32
N LEU A 135 -10.79 -5.97 4.36
CA LEU A 135 -9.33 -6.01 4.51
C LEU A 135 -8.71 -4.83 3.77
N VAL A 136 -7.83 -4.10 4.45
CA VAL A 136 -6.97 -3.08 3.88
C VAL A 136 -5.52 -3.52 4.05
N THR A 137 -4.74 -3.52 2.98
CA THR A 137 -3.30 -3.76 3.02
C THR A 137 -2.55 -2.55 2.49
N ILE A 138 -1.37 -2.26 3.02
CA ILE A 138 -0.57 -1.12 2.60
C ILE A 138 0.82 -1.54 2.13
N ASN A 139 1.41 -0.76 1.23
CA ASN A 139 2.85 -0.67 1.09
C ASN A 139 3.36 0.48 1.98
N TYR A 140 4.59 0.41 2.43
CA TYR A 140 5.28 1.48 3.14
C TYR A 140 6.76 1.46 2.76
N ARG A 141 7.47 2.57 2.95
CA ARG A 141 8.89 2.66 2.60
C ARG A 141 9.74 1.71 3.43
N LEU A 142 10.64 1.03 2.77
CA LEU A 142 11.51 0.00 3.33
C LEU A 142 12.98 0.42 3.27
N ASN A 143 13.83 -0.29 4.00
CA ASN A 143 15.29 -0.18 3.98
C ASN A 143 15.78 1.28 4.03
N ILE A 144 16.72 1.70 3.20
CA ILE A 144 17.26 3.07 3.19
C ILE A 144 16.19 4.13 2.88
N PHE A 145 15.14 3.80 2.14
CA PHE A 145 14.07 4.76 1.79
C PHE A 145 13.18 5.08 2.99
N GLY A 146 12.96 4.09 3.88
CA GLY A 146 12.11 4.22 5.06
C GLY A 146 12.86 4.52 6.35
N TRP A 147 14.15 4.16 6.46
CA TRP A 147 14.88 4.20 7.74
C TRP A 147 16.25 4.87 7.67
N MET A 148 16.56 5.61 6.61
CA MET A 148 17.81 6.37 6.53
C MET A 148 17.91 7.41 7.64
N VAL A 149 19.03 7.38 8.36
CA VAL A 149 19.39 8.37 9.38
C VAL A 149 20.70 9.04 8.97
N SER A 150 20.74 10.35 8.92
CA SER A 150 21.99 11.10 8.73
C SER A 150 21.89 12.50 9.31
N LYS A 151 23.03 13.09 9.62
CA LYS A 151 23.10 14.46 10.15
C LYS A 151 22.58 15.50 9.15
N GLU A 152 22.80 15.26 7.86
CA GLU A 152 22.33 16.13 6.79
C GLU A 152 20.80 16.15 6.74
N LEU A 153 20.17 14.97 6.84
CA LEU A 153 18.71 14.85 6.90
C LEU A 153 18.14 15.43 8.20
N ASP A 154 18.87 15.33 9.31
CA ASP A 154 18.45 15.96 10.58
C ASP A 154 18.35 17.48 10.42
N VAL A 155 19.33 18.10 9.76
CA VAL A 155 19.33 19.56 9.52
C VAL A 155 18.19 20.01 8.63
N GLU A 156 17.77 19.16 7.68
CA GLU A 156 16.66 19.46 6.78
C GLU A 156 15.28 19.29 7.43
N ASN A 157 15.22 18.59 8.56
CA ASN A 157 13.95 18.31 9.24
C ASN A 157 13.68 19.36 10.33
N GLU A 158 12.50 19.93 10.35
CA GLU A 158 12.08 20.96 11.34
C GLU A 158 12.23 20.50 12.79
N LYS A 159 12.16 19.18 13.04
CA LYS A 159 12.31 18.57 14.36
C LYS A 159 13.77 18.20 14.68
N GLY A 160 14.70 18.42 13.75
CA GLY A 160 16.12 18.07 13.92
C GLY A 160 16.38 16.56 14.01
N ILE A 161 15.54 15.74 13.41
CA ILE A 161 15.65 14.26 13.44
C ILE A 161 15.39 13.68 12.05
N SER A 162 16.01 12.55 11.75
CA SER A 162 15.77 11.76 10.53
C SER A 162 15.45 10.31 10.87
N GLY A 163 15.04 9.54 9.87
CA GLY A 163 14.65 8.14 10.02
C GLY A 163 13.15 7.96 10.31
N ASN A 164 12.76 6.71 10.47
CA ASN A 164 11.37 6.30 10.77
C ASN A 164 10.32 6.73 9.72
N TYR A 165 10.73 7.10 8.49
CA TYR A 165 9.78 7.50 7.44
C TYR A 165 8.80 6.39 7.09
N GLY A 166 9.27 5.13 7.06
CA GLY A 166 8.40 3.97 6.85
C GLY A 166 7.40 3.75 8.01
N LEU A 167 7.72 4.17 9.23
CA LEU A 167 6.77 4.16 10.35
C LEU A 167 5.75 5.30 10.23
N LEU A 168 6.17 6.45 9.69
CA LEU A 168 5.25 7.56 9.43
C LEU A 168 4.29 7.24 8.29
N ASP A 169 4.69 6.36 7.36
CA ASP A 169 3.83 5.88 6.26
C ASP A 169 2.71 4.97 6.80
N GLN A 170 2.96 4.21 7.87
CA GLN A 170 1.99 3.33 8.55
C GLN A 170 0.99 4.10 9.40
#